data_a0dd8ae22644aff7811158fa997d0cbb
#
_entry.id   a0dd8ae22644aff7811158fa997d0cbb
#
_cell.length_a   1.000
_cell.length_b   1.000
_cell.length_c   1.000
_cell.angle_alpha   90.00
_cell.angle_beta   90.00
_cell.angle_gamma   90.00
#
_symmetry.space_group_name_H-M   'P 1'
#
loop_
_entity.id
_entity.type
_entity.pdbx_description
1 polymer ?
#
loop_
_entity_poly.entity_id
_entity_poly.type
_entity_poly.pdbx_seq_one_letter_code
_entity_poly.pdbx_strand_id
1 'polypeptide(L)'
;MEQTNQYIKQFPELMKGKKILYVHGFGSSGQSGTVTRIREVLPQAEVIAPDLPIEPQEALQLLKDTCEREKPDLIIGTSMGGMYAEMLYGYDRILVNPALEMGETMKEHGMIGAQHFSNPRADGVQDFMVTKTLVKAYKEATQLCFGGVNDEEQRRVFGLFGDEDTTVNTYDLFHEHYTQAIRFHGEHRMNDKSFMHAVVPVIRWIDDCQEGRERPIIYIGIDTLKDNWDKPLSSVQKTIRRLLENYQLYFAAEAPQETSYYEEIVKWLEQYVNVPAWGHTVFTNQRELLYGDYFIGRETDWKGMATHIDFGSDTFKTWDEVATYFERLGGQ
;
A
#
# COMPACT_ATOMS: atom_id res chain seq x y z
N MET A 1 7.04 33.18 7.89
CA MET A 1 6.73 32.54 6.59
C MET A 1 6.54 31.08 6.89
N GLU A 2 5.30 30.62 6.94
CA GLU A 2 5.01 29.18 7.03
C GLU A 2 5.61 28.52 5.80
N GLN A 3 6.51 27.55 6.00
CA GLN A 3 6.95 26.70 4.92
C GLN A 3 5.74 25.88 4.47
N THR A 4 5.11 26.29 3.41
CA THR A 4 4.03 25.54 2.78
C THR A 4 4.62 24.20 2.33
N ASN A 5 4.07 23.10 2.85
CA ASN A 5 4.49 21.76 2.47
C ASN A 5 4.43 21.62 0.93
N GLN A 6 5.57 21.30 0.31
CA GLN A 6 5.70 21.22 -1.16
C GLN A 6 4.73 20.21 -1.80
N TYR A 7 4.16 19.30 -1.01
CA TYR A 7 3.27 18.23 -1.48
C TYR A 7 1.78 18.62 -1.51
N ILE A 8 1.39 19.75 -0.89
CA ILE A 8 -0.03 20.16 -0.73
C ILE A 8 -0.77 20.36 -2.07
N LYS A 9 -0.08 20.63 -3.15
CA LYS A 9 -0.70 20.99 -4.43
C LYS A 9 -0.53 19.97 -5.55
N GLN A 10 0.07 18.83 -5.28
CA GLN A 10 0.35 17.85 -6.34
C GLN A 10 -0.90 17.16 -6.88
N PHE A 11 -1.88 16.86 -5.99
CA PHE A 11 -3.09 16.13 -6.35
C PHE A 11 -4.36 16.80 -5.81
N PRO A 12 -4.70 18.04 -6.26
CA PRO A 12 -5.78 18.80 -5.67
C PRO A 12 -7.17 18.20 -5.89
N GLU A 13 -7.35 17.36 -6.90
CA GLU A 13 -8.63 16.73 -7.26
C GLU A 13 -8.73 15.27 -6.78
N LEU A 14 -7.68 14.72 -6.16
CA LEU A 14 -7.65 13.34 -5.70
C LEU A 14 -8.67 13.13 -4.59
N MET A 15 -9.49 12.09 -4.71
CA MET A 15 -10.60 11.75 -3.80
C MET A 15 -11.62 12.90 -3.64
N LYS A 16 -11.80 13.73 -4.65
CA LYS A 16 -12.72 14.86 -4.63
C LYS A 16 -14.17 14.43 -4.35
N GLY A 17 -14.76 15.03 -3.32
CA GLY A 17 -16.14 14.76 -2.92
C GLY A 17 -16.36 13.40 -2.24
N LYS A 18 -15.26 12.65 -2.00
CA LYS A 18 -15.27 11.34 -1.33
C LYS A 18 -14.95 11.46 0.16
N LYS A 19 -15.35 10.46 0.91
CA LYS A 19 -15.11 10.36 2.35
C LYS A 19 -13.98 9.39 2.66
N ILE A 20 -13.04 9.82 3.48
CA ILE A 20 -11.93 9.00 3.98
C ILE A 20 -12.08 8.82 5.48
N LEU A 21 -12.24 7.58 5.94
CA LEU A 21 -12.16 7.24 7.35
C LEU A 21 -10.69 6.93 7.70
N TYR A 22 -10.10 7.75 8.56
CA TYR A 22 -8.78 7.49 9.10
C TYR A 22 -8.88 6.85 10.50
N VAL A 23 -8.22 5.70 10.68
CA VAL A 23 -8.18 4.92 11.92
C VAL A 23 -6.79 5.00 12.51
N HIS A 24 -6.65 5.73 13.62
CA HIS A 24 -5.35 6.02 14.23
C HIS A 24 -4.74 4.85 15.01
N GLY A 25 -3.43 4.89 15.22
CA GLY A 25 -2.68 3.92 16.01
C GLY A 25 -2.88 4.06 17.52
N PHE A 26 -2.32 3.12 18.28
CA PHE A 26 -2.39 3.10 19.74
C PHE A 26 -1.79 4.35 20.37
N GLY A 27 -2.44 4.90 21.39
CA GLY A 27 -1.99 6.12 22.07
C GLY A 27 -2.01 7.38 21.21
N SER A 28 -2.71 7.37 20.06
CA SER A 28 -2.91 8.51 19.19
C SER A 28 -4.35 9.03 19.25
N SER A 29 -4.76 9.92 18.34
CA SER A 29 -6.11 10.48 18.28
C SER A 29 -6.53 10.88 16.87
N GLY A 30 -7.80 11.29 16.70
CA GLY A 30 -8.31 11.92 15.49
C GLY A 30 -7.73 13.29 15.17
N GLN A 31 -6.88 13.84 16.05
CA GLN A 31 -6.18 15.12 15.85
C GLN A 31 -4.68 14.94 15.59
N SER A 32 -4.27 13.75 15.16
CA SER A 32 -2.87 13.44 14.87
C SER A 32 -2.33 14.18 13.65
N GLY A 33 -0.99 14.33 13.59
CA GLY A 33 -0.31 14.92 12.43
C GLY A 33 -0.60 14.16 11.13
N THR A 34 -0.93 12.87 11.19
CA THR A 34 -1.35 12.10 10.01
C THR A 34 -2.68 12.58 9.46
N VAL A 35 -3.66 12.88 10.32
CA VAL A 35 -4.96 13.45 9.89
C VAL A 35 -4.75 14.81 9.22
N THR A 36 -3.92 15.66 9.81
CA THR A 36 -3.55 16.95 9.21
C THR A 36 -2.95 16.77 7.82
N ARG A 37 -1.99 15.84 7.68
CA ARG A 37 -1.36 15.52 6.39
C ARG A 37 -2.36 15.03 5.35
N ILE A 38 -3.27 14.14 5.71
CA ILE A 38 -4.30 13.65 4.79
C ILE A 38 -5.15 14.83 4.30
N ARG A 39 -5.62 15.70 5.20
CA ARG A 39 -6.42 16.89 4.85
C ARG A 39 -5.67 17.89 3.97
N GLU A 40 -4.39 18.07 4.19
CA GLU A 40 -3.54 18.96 3.39
C GLU A 40 -3.30 18.44 1.98
N VAL A 41 -3.03 17.14 1.83
CA VAL A 41 -2.73 16.51 0.53
C VAL A 41 -4.00 16.24 -0.28
N LEU A 42 -5.12 15.96 0.39
CA LEU A 42 -6.42 15.64 -0.21
C LEU A 42 -7.47 16.71 0.17
N PRO A 43 -7.30 17.95 -0.26
CA PRO A 43 -8.08 19.08 0.27
C PRO A 43 -9.56 19.07 -0.10
N GLN A 44 -9.96 18.25 -1.08
CA GLN A 44 -11.35 18.12 -1.51
C GLN A 44 -12.02 16.82 -1.03
N ALA A 45 -11.31 16.01 -0.24
CA ALA A 45 -11.88 14.85 0.45
C ALA A 45 -12.40 15.27 1.85
N GLU A 46 -13.47 14.62 2.29
CA GLU A 46 -13.93 14.73 3.68
C GLU A 46 -13.20 13.68 4.53
N VAL A 47 -12.41 14.13 5.52
CA VAL A 47 -11.63 13.23 6.38
C VAL A 47 -12.29 13.09 7.74
N ILE A 48 -12.79 11.90 8.02
CA ILE A 48 -13.42 11.47 9.26
C ILE A 48 -12.36 10.74 10.08
N ALA A 49 -12.11 11.18 11.31
CA ALA A 49 -11.08 10.60 12.17
C ALA A 49 -11.58 10.63 13.64
N PRO A 50 -12.34 9.62 14.07
CA PRO A 50 -12.83 9.56 15.44
C PRO A 50 -11.69 9.24 16.42
N ASP A 51 -11.80 9.74 17.65
CA ASP A 51 -11.01 9.26 18.77
C ASP A 51 -11.49 7.87 19.19
N LEU A 52 -10.59 6.89 19.17
CA LEU A 52 -10.97 5.51 19.50
C LEU A 52 -11.01 5.27 21.02
N PRO A 53 -11.99 4.53 21.53
CA PRO A 53 -11.93 3.94 22.86
C PRO A 53 -10.67 3.08 23.04
N ILE A 54 -10.23 2.94 24.29
CA ILE A 54 -9.07 2.08 24.62
C ILE A 54 -9.45 0.60 24.53
N GLU A 55 -10.69 0.26 24.91
CA GLU A 55 -11.18 -1.12 24.83
C GLU A 55 -11.44 -1.51 23.37
N PRO A 56 -10.84 -2.62 22.90
CA PRO A 56 -10.85 -2.95 21.47
C PRO A 56 -12.25 -3.28 20.93
N GLN A 57 -13.12 -3.85 21.72
CA GLN A 57 -14.49 -4.14 21.29
C GLN A 57 -15.32 -2.87 21.10
N GLU A 58 -15.18 -1.90 22.02
CA GLU A 58 -15.84 -0.60 21.91
C GLU A 58 -15.30 0.20 20.71
N ALA A 59 -13.99 0.16 20.49
CA ALA A 59 -13.36 0.80 19.34
C ALA A 59 -13.86 0.22 18.02
N LEU A 60 -13.90 -1.11 17.90
CA LEU A 60 -14.40 -1.78 16.70
C LEU A 60 -15.89 -1.49 16.45
N GLN A 61 -16.70 -1.46 17.52
CA GLN A 61 -18.13 -1.10 17.39
C GLN A 61 -18.30 0.33 16.93
N LEU A 62 -17.58 1.29 17.52
CA LEU A 62 -17.59 2.69 17.09
C LEU A 62 -17.23 2.84 15.60
N LEU A 63 -16.21 2.10 15.14
CA LEU A 63 -15.79 2.13 13.74
C LEU A 63 -16.84 1.54 12.80
N LYS A 64 -17.49 0.43 13.17
CA LYS A 64 -18.58 -0.15 12.40
C LYS A 64 -19.76 0.82 12.29
N ASP A 65 -20.21 1.40 13.42
CA ASP A 65 -21.28 2.39 13.44
C ASP A 65 -20.92 3.64 12.61
N THR A 66 -19.65 4.04 12.63
CA THR A 66 -19.14 5.14 11.81
C THR A 66 -19.18 4.78 10.32
N CYS A 67 -18.76 3.58 9.94
CA CYS A 67 -18.83 3.11 8.56
C CYS A 67 -20.29 3.04 8.05
N GLU A 68 -21.21 2.52 8.85
CA GLU A 68 -22.63 2.45 8.49
C GLU A 68 -23.27 3.84 8.28
N ARG A 69 -22.93 4.80 9.14
CA ARG A 69 -23.44 6.17 9.09
C ARG A 69 -22.83 6.97 7.97
N GLU A 70 -21.49 6.95 7.86
CA GLU A 70 -20.74 7.82 6.97
C GLU A 70 -20.51 7.23 5.59
N LYS A 71 -20.49 5.90 5.47
CA LYS A 71 -20.22 5.15 4.25
C LYS A 71 -18.96 5.65 3.55
N PRO A 72 -17.78 5.54 4.18
CA PRO A 72 -16.54 6.05 3.60
C PRO A 72 -16.21 5.33 2.28
N ASP A 73 -15.65 6.09 1.34
CA ASP A 73 -15.15 5.57 0.07
C ASP A 73 -13.78 4.88 0.23
N LEU A 74 -13.05 5.26 1.28
CA LEU A 74 -11.74 4.70 1.61
C LEU A 74 -11.52 4.69 3.13
N ILE A 75 -10.95 3.61 3.63
CA ILE A 75 -10.48 3.53 5.02
C ILE A 75 -8.95 3.44 5.02
N ILE A 76 -8.29 4.29 5.80
CA ILE A 76 -6.84 4.26 6.01
C ILE A 76 -6.57 3.98 7.48
N GLY A 77 -5.96 2.84 7.79
CA GLY A 77 -5.60 2.46 9.15
C GLY A 77 -4.08 2.38 9.33
N THR A 78 -3.56 2.91 10.45
CA THR A 78 -2.13 2.84 10.76
C THR A 78 -1.88 2.08 12.06
N SER A 79 -0.92 1.16 12.08
CA SER A 79 -0.56 0.37 13.27
C SER A 79 -1.78 -0.37 13.85
N MET A 80 -2.16 -0.14 15.11
CA MET A 80 -3.41 -0.64 15.71
C MET A 80 -4.64 -0.29 14.86
N GLY A 81 -4.69 0.92 14.29
CA GLY A 81 -5.75 1.31 13.38
C GLY A 81 -5.80 0.46 12.11
N GLY A 82 -4.67 -0.05 11.65
CA GLY A 82 -4.59 -1.01 10.56
C GLY A 82 -5.22 -2.36 10.92
N MET A 83 -5.03 -2.82 12.16
CA MET A 83 -5.71 -4.01 12.68
C MET A 83 -7.25 -3.84 12.64
N TYR A 84 -7.76 -2.71 13.11
CA TYR A 84 -9.21 -2.46 13.05
C TYR A 84 -9.71 -2.31 11.61
N ALA A 85 -8.98 -1.58 10.76
CA ALA A 85 -9.35 -1.39 9.36
C ALA A 85 -9.43 -2.73 8.61
N GLU A 86 -8.61 -3.72 8.96
CA GLU A 86 -8.70 -5.06 8.40
C GLU A 86 -10.08 -5.67 8.61
N MET A 87 -10.69 -5.49 9.79
CA MET A 87 -11.98 -6.05 10.16
C MET A 87 -13.20 -5.26 9.66
N LEU A 88 -13.00 -4.17 8.89
CA LEU A 88 -14.07 -3.35 8.31
C LEU A 88 -14.31 -3.76 6.85
N TYR A 89 -14.92 -4.92 6.66
CA TYR A 89 -15.15 -5.52 5.35
C TYR A 89 -16.12 -4.72 4.47
N GLY A 90 -15.99 -4.87 3.15
CA GLY A 90 -16.85 -4.23 2.15
C GLY A 90 -16.40 -2.82 1.73
N TYR A 91 -15.28 -2.33 2.24
CA TYR A 91 -14.71 -1.01 1.91
C TYR A 91 -13.32 -1.16 1.28
N ASP A 92 -12.93 -0.20 0.45
CA ASP A 92 -11.54 -0.08 0.02
C ASP A 92 -10.67 0.37 1.19
N ARG A 93 -9.55 -0.33 1.43
CA ARG A 93 -8.75 -0.16 2.66
C ARG A 93 -7.26 -0.13 2.37
N ILE A 94 -6.58 0.80 3.05
CA ILE A 94 -5.11 0.86 3.09
C ILE A 94 -4.68 0.67 4.54
N LEU A 95 -3.92 -0.38 4.79
CA LEU A 95 -3.37 -0.71 6.09
C LEU A 95 -1.87 -0.41 6.09
N VAL A 96 -1.43 0.57 6.89
CA VAL A 96 -0.02 0.97 6.95
C VAL A 96 0.59 0.43 8.24
N ASN A 97 1.61 -0.42 8.09
CA ASN A 97 2.27 -1.10 9.20
C ASN A 97 1.26 -1.68 10.22
N PRO A 98 0.25 -2.46 9.76
CA PRO A 98 -0.84 -2.90 10.61
C PRO A 98 -0.36 -3.81 11.73
N ALA A 99 -0.72 -3.49 12.98
CA ALA A 99 -0.39 -4.30 14.16
C ALA A 99 -1.37 -5.48 14.29
N LEU A 100 -1.34 -6.42 13.35
CA LEU A 100 -2.27 -7.56 13.26
C LEU A 100 -2.14 -8.54 14.45
N GLU A 101 -1.08 -8.42 15.23
CA GLU A 101 -0.85 -9.13 16.48
C GLU A 101 -0.71 -8.14 17.65
N MET A 102 -1.62 -7.15 17.75
CA MET A 102 -1.51 -6.04 18.70
C MET A 102 -1.28 -6.48 20.14
N GLY A 103 -1.92 -7.55 20.59
CA GLY A 103 -1.74 -8.07 21.95
C GLY A 103 -0.32 -8.56 22.23
N GLU A 104 0.35 -9.17 21.25
CA GLU A 104 1.75 -9.57 21.37
C GLU A 104 2.67 -8.34 21.26
N THR A 105 2.41 -7.43 20.32
CA THR A 105 3.12 -6.15 20.21
C THR A 105 3.13 -5.37 21.52
N MET A 106 1.99 -5.26 22.20
CA MET A 106 1.89 -4.62 23.52
C MET A 106 2.77 -5.28 24.59
N LYS A 107 2.87 -6.59 24.56
CA LYS A 107 3.66 -7.36 25.51
C LYS A 107 5.17 -7.23 25.24
N GLU A 108 5.57 -7.38 23.98
CA GLU A 108 6.97 -7.28 23.55
C GLU A 108 7.56 -5.90 23.81
N HIS A 109 6.79 -4.85 23.62
CA HIS A 109 7.21 -3.47 23.87
C HIS A 109 6.94 -2.99 25.31
N GLY A 110 6.52 -3.87 26.22
CA GLY A 110 6.35 -3.54 27.63
C GLY A 110 5.35 -2.43 27.90
N MET A 111 4.25 -2.36 27.13
CA MET A 111 3.30 -1.26 27.20
C MET A 111 2.38 -1.29 28.45
N ILE A 112 2.50 -2.31 29.31
CA ILE A 112 1.69 -2.41 30.55
C ILE A 112 2.08 -1.28 31.52
N GLY A 113 1.07 -0.54 32.01
CA GLY A 113 1.24 0.57 32.93
C GLY A 113 0.53 1.83 32.47
N ALA A 114 0.88 2.95 33.10
CA ALA A 114 0.38 4.26 32.70
C ALA A 114 0.96 4.67 31.34
N GLN A 115 0.09 5.12 30.45
CA GLN A 115 0.40 5.60 29.12
C GLN A 115 -0.17 6.99 28.92
N HIS A 116 0.39 7.73 27.98
CA HIS A 116 -0.04 9.08 27.63
C HIS A 116 -0.41 9.14 26.15
N PHE A 117 -1.51 9.80 25.80
CA PHE A 117 -1.85 10.06 24.40
C PHE A 117 -0.86 11.05 23.80
N SER A 118 -0.27 10.70 22.67
CA SER A 118 0.71 11.52 21.95
C SER A 118 0.11 12.73 21.25
N ASN A 119 -1.23 12.78 21.13
CA ASN A 119 -1.96 13.87 20.48
C ASN A 119 -3.20 14.22 21.31
N PRO A 120 -3.67 15.49 21.27
CA PRO A 120 -4.90 15.89 21.92
C PRO A 120 -6.09 15.05 21.48
N ARG A 121 -7.01 14.80 22.40
CA ARG A 121 -8.30 14.15 22.13
C ARG A 121 -9.46 15.13 22.32
N ALA A 122 -10.55 14.91 21.62
CA ALA A 122 -11.75 15.74 21.73
C ALA A 122 -12.40 15.66 23.11
N ASP A 123 -12.26 14.50 23.81
CA ASP A 123 -12.75 14.28 25.16
C ASP A 123 -11.87 14.88 26.27
N GLY A 124 -10.68 15.43 25.91
CA GLY A 124 -9.70 16.00 26.82
C GLY A 124 -8.92 14.99 27.67
N VAL A 125 -9.13 13.69 27.47
CA VAL A 125 -8.40 12.63 28.18
C VAL A 125 -6.95 12.59 27.66
N GLN A 126 -5.98 12.62 28.60
CA GLN A 126 -4.56 12.65 28.25
C GLN A 126 -3.83 11.36 28.65
N ASP A 127 -4.29 10.72 29.71
CA ASP A 127 -3.65 9.54 30.27
C ASP A 127 -4.61 8.35 30.29
N PHE A 128 -4.05 7.14 30.14
CA PHE A 128 -4.78 5.91 30.26
C PHE A 128 -3.92 4.79 30.83
N MET A 129 -4.55 3.72 31.27
CA MET A 129 -3.86 2.59 31.88
C MET A 129 -3.95 1.36 30.99
N VAL A 130 -2.81 0.79 30.63
CA VAL A 130 -2.72 -0.51 29.97
C VAL A 130 -2.60 -1.59 31.04
N THR A 131 -3.64 -2.40 31.16
CA THR A 131 -3.71 -3.52 32.10
C THR A 131 -3.41 -4.84 31.39
N LYS A 132 -3.11 -5.90 32.16
CA LYS A 132 -3.03 -7.27 31.61
C LYS A 132 -4.32 -7.72 30.97
N THR A 133 -5.46 -7.26 31.51
CA THR A 133 -6.79 -7.54 30.95
C THR A 133 -6.95 -6.88 29.58
N LEU A 134 -6.52 -5.64 29.44
CA LEU A 134 -6.54 -4.92 28.15
C LEU A 134 -5.66 -5.62 27.11
N VAL A 135 -4.45 -6.04 27.47
CA VAL A 135 -3.57 -6.81 26.55
C VAL A 135 -4.26 -8.11 26.12
N LYS A 136 -4.95 -8.81 27.05
CA LYS A 136 -5.71 -10.00 26.71
C LYS A 136 -6.88 -9.68 25.74
N ALA A 137 -7.61 -8.57 25.98
CA ALA A 137 -8.68 -8.13 25.10
C ALA A 137 -8.19 -7.82 23.67
N TYR A 138 -7.02 -7.19 23.52
CA TYR A 138 -6.39 -7.00 22.21
C TYR A 138 -5.98 -8.32 21.56
N LYS A 139 -5.47 -9.27 22.32
CA LYS A 139 -5.14 -10.60 21.82
C LYS A 139 -6.40 -11.35 21.33
N GLU A 140 -7.52 -11.21 22.01
CA GLU A 140 -8.81 -11.76 21.58
C GLU A 140 -9.34 -11.03 20.34
N ALA A 141 -9.20 -9.71 20.27
CA ALA A 141 -9.61 -8.91 19.12
C ALA A 141 -8.85 -9.26 17.85
N THR A 142 -7.52 -9.51 17.93
CA THR A 142 -6.71 -9.91 16.76
C THR A 142 -7.12 -11.25 16.15
N GLN A 143 -7.79 -12.12 16.91
CA GLN A 143 -8.35 -13.38 16.40
C GLN A 143 -9.53 -13.18 15.43
N LEU A 144 -10.10 -11.97 15.38
CA LEU A 144 -11.16 -11.62 14.45
C LEU A 144 -10.65 -11.17 13.09
N CYS A 145 -9.34 -10.86 13.01
CA CYS A 145 -8.69 -10.52 11.74
C CYS A 145 -8.83 -11.68 10.74
N PHE A 146 -8.94 -11.33 9.48
CA PHE A 146 -9.04 -12.25 8.33
C PHE A 146 -10.31 -13.12 8.28
N GLY A 147 -11.22 -12.98 9.22
CA GLY A 147 -12.45 -13.80 9.30
C GLY A 147 -13.43 -13.58 8.12
N GLY A 148 -13.34 -12.47 7.42
CA GLY A 148 -14.20 -12.12 6.28
C GLY A 148 -13.48 -12.09 4.92
N VAL A 149 -12.24 -12.56 4.84
CA VAL A 149 -11.47 -12.56 3.58
C VAL A 149 -12.11 -13.48 2.54
N ASN A 150 -12.32 -12.93 1.35
CA ASN A 150 -12.83 -13.62 0.16
C ASN A 150 -12.26 -12.96 -1.10
N ASP A 151 -12.62 -13.43 -2.29
CA ASP A 151 -12.10 -12.92 -3.56
C ASP A 151 -12.41 -11.43 -3.80
N GLU A 152 -13.50 -10.92 -3.27
CA GLU A 152 -13.86 -9.51 -3.36
C GLU A 152 -12.98 -8.67 -2.43
N GLU A 153 -12.82 -9.11 -1.19
CA GLU A 153 -11.96 -8.44 -0.21
C GLU A 153 -10.50 -8.40 -0.64
N GLN A 154 -10.01 -9.45 -1.32
CA GLN A 154 -8.66 -9.49 -1.90
C GLN A 154 -8.36 -8.28 -2.81
N ARG A 155 -9.35 -7.77 -3.49
CA ARG A 155 -9.18 -6.64 -4.43
C ARG A 155 -9.25 -5.28 -3.76
N ARG A 156 -9.83 -5.22 -2.55
CA ARG A 156 -10.13 -3.98 -1.83
C ARG A 156 -9.08 -3.60 -0.80
N VAL A 157 -8.13 -4.49 -0.49
CA VAL A 157 -7.23 -4.31 0.66
C VAL A 157 -5.78 -4.24 0.23
N PHE A 158 -5.11 -3.16 0.61
CA PHE A 158 -3.69 -2.94 0.39
C PHE A 158 -2.96 -2.86 1.73
N GLY A 159 -1.99 -3.75 1.95
CA GLY A 159 -1.07 -3.70 3.08
C GLY A 159 0.22 -2.99 2.68
N LEU A 160 0.59 -1.95 3.42
CA LEU A 160 1.84 -1.22 3.21
C LEU A 160 2.76 -1.44 4.41
N PHE A 161 3.96 -1.93 4.18
CA PHE A 161 4.91 -2.36 5.22
C PHE A 161 6.25 -1.65 5.07
N GLY A 162 6.66 -0.91 6.10
CA GLY A 162 7.96 -0.25 6.14
C GLY A 162 9.10 -1.25 6.32
N ASP A 163 10.12 -1.18 5.46
CA ASP A 163 11.28 -2.07 5.50
C ASP A 163 12.24 -1.77 6.69
N GLU A 164 12.06 -0.62 7.34
CA GLU A 164 12.77 -0.21 8.55
C GLU A 164 11.87 -0.21 9.80
N ASP A 165 10.67 -0.82 9.72
CA ASP A 165 9.77 -0.94 10.88
C ASP A 165 10.31 -1.97 11.88
N THR A 166 10.74 -1.46 13.05
CA THR A 166 11.21 -2.27 14.19
C THR A 166 10.13 -2.52 15.24
N THR A 167 8.93 -1.98 15.06
CA THR A 167 7.83 -2.06 16.03
C THR A 167 6.85 -3.17 15.69
N VAL A 168 6.54 -3.32 14.40
CA VAL A 168 5.56 -4.30 13.90
C VAL A 168 6.15 -5.02 12.69
N ASN A 169 6.05 -6.33 12.67
CA ASN A 169 6.47 -7.15 11.53
C ASN A 169 5.39 -8.19 11.22
N THR A 170 4.35 -7.76 10.52
CA THR A 170 3.20 -8.60 10.15
C THR A 170 3.02 -8.75 8.64
N TYR A 171 4.08 -8.50 7.86
CA TYR A 171 4.04 -8.65 6.40
C TYR A 171 3.66 -10.08 5.98
N ASP A 172 4.37 -11.09 6.51
CA ASP A 172 4.14 -12.47 6.13
C ASP A 172 2.72 -12.92 6.53
N LEU A 173 2.28 -12.58 7.74
CA LEU A 173 0.91 -12.85 8.20
C LEU A 173 -0.14 -12.20 7.30
N PHE A 174 0.05 -10.96 6.89
CA PHE A 174 -0.87 -10.29 5.95
C PHE A 174 -0.85 -10.97 4.59
N HIS A 175 0.33 -11.30 4.08
CA HIS A 175 0.52 -11.90 2.76
C HIS A 175 -0.06 -13.33 2.64
N GLU A 176 -0.19 -14.05 3.76
CA GLU A 176 -0.90 -15.33 3.80
C GLU A 176 -2.40 -15.20 3.45
N HIS A 177 -2.99 -14.02 3.65
CA HIS A 177 -4.41 -13.76 3.48
C HIS A 177 -4.75 -12.81 2.34
N TYR A 178 -3.86 -11.85 2.02
CA TYR A 178 -4.05 -10.82 1.02
C TYR A 178 -2.88 -10.76 0.05
N THR A 179 -3.17 -10.65 -1.23
CA THR A 179 -2.15 -10.60 -2.29
C THR A 179 -1.52 -9.21 -2.47
N GLN A 180 -2.20 -8.14 -2.05
CA GLN A 180 -1.74 -6.76 -2.25
C GLN A 180 -0.90 -6.28 -1.06
N ALA A 181 0.23 -6.94 -0.82
CA ALA A 181 1.22 -6.61 0.21
C ALA A 181 2.40 -5.86 -0.44
N ILE A 182 2.62 -4.61 -0.04
CA ILE A 182 3.62 -3.71 -0.63
C ILE A 182 4.62 -3.31 0.45
N ARG A 183 5.91 -3.50 0.19
CA ARG A 183 6.98 -2.96 1.04
C ARG A 183 7.34 -1.55 0.58
N PHE A 184 7.58 -0.64 1.52
CA PHE A 184 8.07 0.70 1.23
C PHE A 184 9.28 1.04 2.12
N HIS A 185 10.11 1.95 1.65
CA HIS A 185 11.24 2.42 2.45
C HIS A 185 10.77 3.39 3.52
N GLY A 186 10.76 2.93 4.76
CA GLY A 186 10.33 3.72 5.90
C GLY A 186 10.19 2.93 7.20
N GLU A 187 10.06 3.70 8.27
CA GLU A 187 9.91 3.24 9.65
C GLU A 187 8.43 2.96 10.00
N HIS A 188 8.17 2.56 11.26
CA HIS A 188 6.82 2.35 11.78
C HIS A 188 5.93 3.59 11.66
N ARG A 189 6.47 4.77 11.96
CA ARG A 189 5.73 6.04 11.88
C ARG A 189 5.79 6.61 10.48
N MET A 190 4.63 6.83 9.90
CA MET A 190 4.50 7.46 8.59
C MET A 190 4.89 8.94 8.66
N ASN A 191 5.87 9.34 7.87
CA ASN A 191 6.27 10.73 7.64
C ASN A 191 5.73 11.24 6.28
N ASP A 192 6.02 12.51 5.93
CA ASP A 192 5.55 13.10 4.67
C ASP A 192 6.05 12.32 3.45
N LYS A 193 7.31 11.90 3.46
CA LYS A 193 7.90 11.16 2.35
C LYS A 193 7.24 9.80 2.16
N SER A 194 7.07 9.02 3.22
CA SER A 194 6.43 7.71 3.15
C SER A 194 4.94 7.84 2.79
N PHE A 195 4.24 8.87 3.28
CA PHE A 195 2.86 9.14 2.86
C PHE A 195 2.76 9.41 1.36
N MET A 196 3.59 10.32 0.84
CA MET A 196 3.54 10.71 -0.58
C MET A 196 4.00 9.60 -1.53
N HIS A 197 4.97 8.78 -1.13
CA HIS A 197 5.58 7.78 -2.02
C HIS A 197 5.06 6.34 -1.83
N ALA A 198 4.33 6.06 -0.75
CA ALA A 198 3.73 4.75 -0.52
C ALA A 198 2.20 4.80 -0.47
N VAL A 199 1.62 5.74 0.30
CA VAL A 199 0.17 5.76 0.52
C VAL A 199 -0.56 6.45 -0.64
N VAL A 200 -0.10 7.64 -1.06
CA VAL A 200 -0.74 8.41 -2.14
C VAL A 200 -0.83 7.63 -3.46
N PRO A 201 0.18 6.89 -3.93
CA PRO A 201 0.05 6.07 -5.13
C PRO A 201 -1.08 5.04 -5.04
N VAL A 202 -1.29 4.43 -3.88
CA VAL A 202 -2.39 3.48 -3.66
C VAL A 202 -3.74 4.21 -3.60
N ILE A 203 -3.82 5.37 -2.95
CA ILE A 203 -5.03 6.21 -2.99
C ILE A 203 -5.40 6.56 -4.43
N ARG A 204 -4.43 6.97 -5.25
CA ARG A 204 -4.65 7.28 -6.67
C ARG A 204 -5.14 6.06 -7.44
N TRP A 205 -4.58 4.89 -7.16
CA TRP A 205 -5.03 3.64 -7.76
C TRP A 205 -6.49 3.34 -7.41
N ILE A 206 -6.86 3.44 -6.14
CA ILE A 206 -8.23 3.22 -5.66
C ILE A 206 -9.19 4.24 -6.29
N ASP A 207 -8.82 5.52 -6.30
CA ASP A 207 -9.63 6.60 -6.87
C ASP A 207 -9.85 6.38 -8.38
N ASP A 208 -8.82 5.97 -9.12
CA ASP A 208 -8.94 5.65 -10.53
C ASP A 208 -9.88 4.46 -10.76
N CYS A 209 -9.79 3.41 -9.95
CA CYS A 209 -10.69 2.25 -10.04
C CYS A 209 -12.14 2.63 -9.74
N GLN A 210 -12.38 3.43 -8.71
CA GLN A 210 -13.72 3.89 -8.33
C GLN A 210 -14.36 4.79 -9.38
N GLU A 211 -13.57 5.63 -10.05
CA GLU A 211 -14.02 6.52 -11.13
C GLU A 211 -14.04 5.85 -12.52
N GLY A 212 -13.63 4.58 -12.61
CA GLY A 212 -13.51 3.88 -13.88
C GLY A 212 -12.47 4.49 -14.84
N ARG A 213 -11.44 5.15 -14.29
CA ARG A 213 -10.34 5.68 -15.08
C ARG A 213 -9.36 4.57 -15.42
N GLU A 214 -9.19 4.30 -16.70
CA GLU A 214 -8.21 3.33 -17.19
C GLU A 214 -6.80 3.93 -17.17
N ARG A 215 -5.83 3.14 -16.72
CA ARG A 215 -4.40 3.46 -16.82
C ARG A 215 -3.79 2.72 -17.98
N PRO A 216 -2.89 3.33 -18.76
CA PRO A 216 -2.17 2.61 -19.78
C PRO A 216 -1.41 1.41 -19.19
N ILE A 217 -1.40 0.31 -19.90
CA ILE A 217 -0.81 -0.96 -19.47
C ILE A 217 0.61 -1.08 -20.00
N ILE A 218 1.56 -1.35 -19.12
CA ILE A 218 2.93 -1.70 -19.45
C ILE A 218 3.19 -3.16 -19.07
N TYR A 219 3.54 -3.98 -20.05
CA TYR A 219 4.14 -5.29 -19.81
C TYR A 219 5.66 -5.16 -19.74
N ILE A 220 6.26 -5.80 -18.74
CA ILE A 220 7.71 -5.77 -18.50
C ILE A 220 8.23 -7.18 -18.56
N GLY A 221 9.09 -7.47 -19.52
CA GLY A 221 9.80 -8.74 -19.60
C GLY A 221 10.74 -8.93 -18.40
N ILE A 222 10.62 -10.02 -17.67
CA ILE A 222 11.45 -10.30 -16.47
C ILE A 222 12.94 -10.30 -16.80
N ASP A 223 13.31 -10.70 -18.00
CA ASP A 223 14.68 -10.67 -18.52
C ASP A 223 15.28 -9.27 -18.58
N THR A 224 14.47 -8.21 -18.56
CA THR A 224 14.93 -6.82 -18.50
C THR A 224 15.24 -6.33 -17.08
N LEU A 225 14.72 -7.02 -16.06
CA LEU A 225 14.86 -6.63 -14.66
C LEU A 225 16.18 -7.08 -14.03
N LYS A 226 16.79 -8.11 -14.58
CA LYS A 226 17.97 -8.79 -14.02
C LYS A 226 18.80 -9.47 -15.08
N ASP A 227 20.10 -9.59 -14.84
CA ASP A 227 20.98 -10.44 -15.65
C ASP A 227 21.07 -11.87 -15.11
N ASN A 228 20.88 -12.02 -13.80
CA ASN A 228 20.82 -13.32 -13.10
C ASN A 228 19.81 -13.24 -11.94
N TRP A 229 19.59 -14.34 -11.22
CA TRP A 229 18.59 -14.42 -10.17
C TRP A 229 18.96 -13.76 -8.82
N ASP A 230 20.16 -13.16 -8.72
CA ASP A 230 20.61 -12.61 -7.44
C ASP A 230 19.94 -11.29 -7.10
N LYS A 231 20.12 -10.28 -7.98
CA LYS A 231 19.64 -8.91 -7.71
C LYS A 231 19.09 -8.26 -8.99
N PRO A 232 18.16 -7.30 -8.85
CA PRO A 232 17.72 -6.51 -9.98
C PRO A 232 18.83 -5.63 -10.52
N LEU A 233 18.71 -5.26 -11.79
CA LEU A 233 19.56 -4.26 -12.41
C LEU A 233 19.42 -2.91 -11.69
N SER A 234 20.45 -2.06 -11.87
CA SER A 234 20.43 -0.71 -11.31
C SER A 234 19.19 0.06 -11.77
N SER A 235 18.66 0.90 -10.89
CA SER A 235 17.49 1.77 -11.11
C SER A 235 16.13 1.06 -11.33
N VAL A 236 16.08 -0.27 -11.41
CA VAL A 236 14.81 -1.02 -11.59
C VAL A 236 13.77 -0.61 -10.56
N GLN A 237 14.07 -0.77 -9.27
CA GLN A 237 13.10 -0.47 -8.20
C GLN A 237 12.61 0.99 -8.24
N LYS A 238 13.52 1.92 -8.48
CA LYS A 238 13.19 3.36 -8.57
C LYS A 238 12.27 3.63 -9.76
N THR A 239 12.56 3.05 -10.92
CA THR A 239 11.77 3.25 -12.13
C THR A 239 10.41 2.60 -12.01
N ILE A 240 10.32 1.36 -11.52
CA ILE A 240 9.05 0.68 -11.30
C ILE A 240 8.12 1.49 -10.37
N ARG A 241 8.65 2.02 -9.27
CA ARG A 241 7.86 2.87 -8.36
C ARG A 241 7.28 4.10 -9.07
N ARG A 242 8.03 4.74 -9.95
CA ARG A 242 7.57 5.89 -10.74
C ARG A 242 6.51 5.49 -11.79
N LEU A 243 6.73 4.37 -12.48
CA LEU A 243 5.76 3.88 -13.44
C LEU A 243 4.42 3.54 -12.79
N LEU A 244 4.42 2.95 -11.59
CA LEU A 244 3.21 2.63 -10.82
C LEU A 244 2.36 3.87 -10.48
N GLU A 245 2.93 5.07 -10.52
CA GLU A 245 2.17 6.28 -10.28
C GLU A 245 1.13 6.58 -11.38
N ASN A 246 1.40 6.17 -12.63
CA ASN A 246 0.57 6.53 -13.79
C ASN A 246 0.18 5.35 -14.68
N TYR A 247 0.79 4.19 -14.50
CA TYR A 247 0.62 3.02 -15.37
C TYR A 247 0.19 1.80 -14.56
N GLN A 248 -0.50 0.90 -15.25
CA GLN A 248 -0.77 -0.45 -14.74
C GLN A 248 0.34 -1.38 -15.23
N LEU A 249 1.08 -1.98 -14.32
CA LEU A 249 2.24 -2.81 -14.65
C LEU A 249 1.91 -4.29 -14.54
N TYR A 250 2.37 -5.04 -15.55
CA TYR A 250 2.38 -6.50 -15.53
C TYR A 250 3.77 -7.02 -15.87
N PHE A 251 4.19 -8.09 -15.21
CA PHE A 251 5.46 -8.75 -15.46
C PHE A 251 5.26 -9.96 -16.36
N ALA A 252 5.93 -9.95 -17.50
CA ALA A 252 5.85 -11.04 -18.47
C ALA A 252 7.06 -11.97 -18.33
N ALA A 253 6.79 -13.21 -17.93
CA ALA A 253 7.79 -14.27 -17.82
C ALA A 253 7.50 -15.37 -18.86
N GLU A 254 8.55 -16.07 -19.29
CA GLU A 254 8.36 -17.32 -20.01
C GLU A 254 7.70 -18.36 -19.10
N ALA A 255 6.78 -19.14 -19.68
CA ALA A 255 6.16 -20.23 -18.94
C ALA A 255 7.19 -21.37 -18.73
N PRO A 256 7.66 -21.61 -17.51
CA PRO A 256 8.66 -22.63 -17.25
C PRO A 256 8.07 -24.04 -17.35
N GLN A 257 8.91 -25.02 -17.63
CA GLN A 257 8.51 -26.42 -17.66
C GLN A 257 8.31 -27.00 -16.24
N GLU A 258 9.07 -26.49 -15.27
CA GLU A 258 8.99 -26.93 -13.88
C GLU A 258 8.14 -25.97 -13.05
N THR A 259 7.18 -26.50 -12.31
CA THR A 259 6.22 -25.71 -11.53
C THR A 259 6.84 -24.88 -10.41
N SER A 260 7.97 -25.31 -9.83
CA SER A 260 8.71 -24.56 -8.80
C SER A 260 9.17 -23.19 -9.26
N TYR A 261 9.49 -23.00 -10.54
CA TYR A 261 9.94 -21.73 -11.08
C TYR A 261 8.86 -20.63 -11.08
N TYR A 262 7.58 -21.01 -11.14
CA TYR A 262 6.50 -20.01 -11.02
C TYR A 262 6.57 -19.30 -9.67
N GLU A 263 6.70 -20.06 -8.60
CA GLU A 263 6.78 -19.55 -7.25
C GLU A 263 8.08 -18.74 -7.02
N GLU A 264 9.21 -19.22 -7.55
CA GLU A 264 10.49 -18.52 -7.46
C GLU A 264 10.46 -17.16 -8.16
N ILE A 265 9.84 -17.07 -9.33
CA ILE A 265 9.67 -15.80 -10.07
C ILE A 265 8.83 -14.83 -9.27
N VAL A 266 7.69 -15.26 -8.75
CA VAL A 266 6.79 -14.41 -7.96
C VAL A 266 7.49 -13.92 -6.70
N LYS A 267 8.13 -14.81 -5.93
CA LYS A 267 8.91 -14.46 -4.74
C LYS A 267 10.05 -13.48 -5.04
N TRP A 268 10.76 -13.68 -6.15
CA TRP A 268 11.82 -12.77 -6.57
C TRP A 268 11.27 -11.36 -6.87
N LEU A 269 10.14 -11.26 -7.58
CA LEU A 269 9.50 -9.98 -7.88
C LEU A 269 9.05 -9.27 -6.60
N GLU A 270 8.44 -9.97 -5.67
CA GLU A 270 8.01 -9.43 -4.39
C GLU A 270 9.19 -8.96 -3.53
N GLN A 271 10.25 -9.73 -3.50
CA GLN A 271 11.44 -9.43 -2.70
C GLN A 271 12.24 -8.25 -3.25
N TYR A 272 12.46 -8.20 -4.56
CA TYR A 272 13.43 -7.28 -5.17
C TYR A 272 12.81 -6.15 -5.97
N VAL A 273 11.64 -6.34 -6.55
CA VAL A 273 10.94 -5.31 -7.33
C VAL A 273 9.97 -4.54 -6.44
N ASN A 274 9.53 -5.17 -5.36
CA ASN A 274 8.75 -4.55 -4.30
C ASN A 274 7.38 -4.06 -4.77
N VAL A 275 6.71 -4.91 -5.54
CA VAL A 275 5.34 -4.72 -6.01
C VAL A 275 4.53 -5.98 -5.72
N PRO A 276 3.20 -5.90 -5.60
CA PRO A 276 2.36 -7.08 -5.55
C PRO A 276 2.50 -7.84 -6.87
N ALA A 277 3.35 -8.87 -6.89
CA ALA A 277 3.60 -9.64 -8.11
C ALA A 277 2.47 -10.63 -8.41
N TRP A 278 1.74 -11.06 -7.40
CA TRP A 278 0.58 -11.92 -7.55
C TRP A 278 -0.57 -11.18 -8.27
N GLY A 279 -1.10 -11.79 -9.31
CA GLY A 279 -2.11 -11.14 -10.15
C GLY A 279 -1.55 -10.14 -11.17
N HIS A 280 -0.26 -9.76 -11.05
CA HIS A 280 0.43 -8.89 -11.99
C HIS A 280 1.55 -9.62 -12.75
N THR A 281 1.62 -10.94 -12.68
CA THR A 281 2.58 -11.74 -13.43
C THR A 281 1.86 -12.60 -14.46
N VAL A 282 2.31 -12.51 -15.70
CA VAL A 282 1.81 -13.30 -16.83
C VAL A 282 2.90 -14.25 -17.28
N PHE A 283 2.59 -15.54 -17.32
CA PHE A 283 3.48 -16.58 -17.83
C PHE A 283 3.06 -16.98 -19.25
N THR A 284 3.89 -16.67 -20.22
CA THR A 284 3.61 -16.97 -21.63
C THR A 284 4.88 -17.09 -22.44
N ASN A 285 4.87 -18.00 -23.41
CA ASN A 285 5.91 -18.13 -24.44
C ASN A 285 5.53 -17.40 -25.73
N GLN A 286 4.41 -16.63 -25.72
CA GLN A 286 3.88 -15.87 -26.85
C GLN A 286 3.59 -14.44 -26.39
N ARG A 287 4.65 -13.70 -26.08
CA ARG A 287 4.54 -12.32 -25.54
C ARG A 287 3.88 -11.37 -26.54
N GLU A 288 3.96 -11.64 -27.84
CA GLU A 288 3.29 -10.88 -28.91
C GLU A 288 1.76 -10.90 -28.82
N LEU A 289 1.17 -11.83 -28.07
CA LEU A 289 -0.27 -11.88 -27.82
C LEU A 289 -0.73 -11.04 -26.62
N LEU A 290 0.21 -10.45 -25.88
CA LEU A 290 -0.11 -9.57 -24.75
C LEU A 290 -0.68 -8.25 -25.27
N TYR A 291 -1.91 -7.95 -24.86
CA TYR A 291 -2.61 -6.73 -25.27
C TYR A 291 -2.37 -5.64 -24.22
N GLY A 292 -1.54 -4.66 -24.57
CA GLY A 292 -1.21 -3.52 -23.72
C GLY A 292 -0.72 -2.33 -24.54
N ASP A 293 -0.45 -1.19 -23.88
CA ASP A 293 0.01 0.02 -24.55
C ASP A 293 1.52 -0.01 -24.81
N TYR A 294 2.26 -0.57 -23.87
CA TYR A 294 3.73 -0.67 -23.95
C TYR A 294 4.20 -2.08 -23.58
N PHE A 295 5.28 -2.50 -24.20
CA PHE A 295 6.03 -3.69 -23.84
C PHE A 295 7.51 -3.35 -23.71
N ILE A 296 8.09 -3.55 -22.52
CA ILE A 296 9.53 -3.38 -22.24
C ILE A 296 10.15 -4.77 -22.31
N GLY A 297 10.94 -5.04 -23.34
CA GLY A 297 11.54 -6.36 -23.60
C GLY A 297 12.85 -6.27 -24.37
N ARG A 298 13.50 -7.42 -24.55
CA ARG A 298 14.75 -7.57 -25.32
C ARG A 298 14.53 -8.19 -26.70
N GLU A 299 13.27 -8.30 -27.12
CA GLU A 299 12.90 -8.92 -28.40
C GLU A 299 13.33 -8.02 -29.56
N THR A 300 14.18 -8.52 -30.45
CA THR A 300 14.66 -7.79 -31.62
C THR A 300 13.68 -7.81 -32.81
N ASP A 301 12.74 -8.76 -32.84
CA ASP A 301 11.69 -8.90 -33.88
C ASP A 301 10.31 -8.89 -33.23
N TRP A 302 9.95 -7.73 -32.63
CA TRP A 302 8.68 -7.54 -31.97
C TRP A 302 7.50 -7.55 -32.95
N LYS A 303 6.51 -8.39 -32.72
CA LYS A 303 5.29 -8.57 -33.54
C LYS A 303 4.01 -8.23 -32.81
N GLY A 304 4.07 -7.85 -31.54
CA GLY A 304 2.90 -7.49 -30.75
C GLY A 304 2.33 -6.12 -31.09
N MET A 305 1.13 -5.84 -30.56
CA MET A 305 0.44 -4.57 -30.77
C MET A 305 0.97 -3.42 -29.92
N ALA A 306 1.57 -3.74 -28.76
CA ALA A 306 2.10 -2.75 -27.85
C ALA A 306 3.30 -2.00 -28.43
N THR A 307 3.47 -0.73 -28.03
CA THR A 307 4.70 0.04 -28.32
C THR A 307 5.89 -0.64 -27.64
N HIS A 308 6.80 -1.15 -28.44
CA HIS A 308 7.98 -1.86 -27.93
C HIS A 308 9.07 -0.91 -27.47
N ILE A 309 9.50 -1.07 -26.25
CA ILE A 309 10.69 -0.44 -25.65
C ILE A 309 11.79 -1.50 -25.68
N ASP A 310 12.62 -1.45 -26.71
CA ASP A 310 13.70 -2.41 -26.96
C ASP A 310 14.85 -2.21 -25.94
N PHE A 311 14.72 -2.91 -24.81
CA PHE A 311 15.68 -2.81 -23.71
C PHE A 311 17.02 -3.48 -24.05
N GLY A 312 18.09 -2.73 -23.96
CA GLY A 312 19.44 -3.12 -24.39
C GLY A 312 19.84 -2.50 -25.73
N SER A 313 18.92 -1.82 -26.43
CA SER A 313 19.22 -1.02 -27.62
C SER A 313 20.06 0.22 -27.29
N ASP A 314 20.53 0.92 -28.31
CA ASP A 314 21.23 2.19 -28.12
C ASP A 314 20.41 3.28 -27.46
N THR A 315 19.08 3.21 -27.56
CA THR A 315 18.14 4.18 -26.96
C THR A 315 17.80 3.85 -25.51
N PHE A 316 17.67 2.56 -25.17
CA PHE A 316 17.24 2.09 -23.86
C PHE A 316 18.23 1.08 -23.27
N LYS A 317 19.47 1.53 -23.01
CA LYS A 317 20.54 0.68 -22.48
C LYS A 317 20.31 0.28 -21.02
N THR A 318 19.69 1.17 -20.27
CA THR A 318 19.48 1.04 -18.82
C THR A 318 18.06 1.46 -18.43
N TRP A 319 17.70 1.16 -17.21
CA TRP A 319 16.41 1.57 -16.65
C TRP A 319 16.30 3.09 -16.40
N ASP A 320 17.40 3.84 -16.39
CA ASP A 320 17.37 5.29 -16.30
C ASP A 320 16.87 5.95 -17.61
N GLU A 321 17.26 5.41 -18.79
CA GLU A 321 16.69 5.88 -20.07
C GLU A 321 15.21 5.52 -20.20
N VAL A 322 14.79 4.34 -19.73
CA VAL A 322 13.38 3.96 -19.67
C VAL A 322 12.61 4.94 -18.79
N ALA A 323 13.10 5.24 -17.58
CA ALA A 323 12.50 6.23 -16.70
C ALA A 323 12.35 7.59 -17.38
N THR A 324 13.40 8.07 -18.02
CA THR A 324 13.42 9.37 -18.72
C THR A 324 12.41 9.42 -19.87
N TYR A 325 12.23 8.33 -20.60
CA TYR A 325 11.23 8.23 -21.65
C TYR A 325 9.83 8.42 -21.11
N PHE A 326 9.44 7.67 -20.09
CA PHE A 326 8.10 7.74 -19.51
C PHE A 326 7.84 9.05 -18.72
N GLU A 327 8.87 9.66 -18.12
CA GLU A 327 8.78 11.00 -17.52
C GLU A 327 8.40 12.07 -18.56
N ARG A 328 8.94 11.98 -19.77
CA ARG A 328 8.58 12.91 -20.86
C ARG A 328 7.17 12.70 -21.39
N LEU A 329 6.66 11.48 -21.36
CA LEU A 329 5.28 11.19 -21.77
C LEU A 329 4.24 11.62 -20.73
N GLY A 330 4.57 11.47 -19.45
CA GLY A 330 3.69 11.86 -18.32
C GLY A 330 3.80 13.32 -17.88
N GLY A 331 4.68 14.09 -18.49
CA GLY A 331 5.02 15.47 -18.10
C GLY A 331 4.18 16.56 -18.79
N GLN A 332 2.87 16.31 -19.04
CA GLN A 332 1.93 17.34 -19.47
C GLN A 332 0.88 17.61 -18.41
#